data_865df605d2fc411b68b31f9b1b54a548
#
_entry.id   865df605d2fc411b68b31f9b1b54a548
#
_cell.length_a   1.000
_cell.length_b   1.000
_cell.length_c   1.000
_cell.angle_alpha   90.00
_cell.angle_beta   90.00
_cell.angle_gamma   90.00
#
_symmetry.space_group_name_H-M   'P 1'
#
loop_
_entity.id
_entity.type
_entity.pdbx_description
1 polymer ?
#
loop_
_entity_poly.entity_id
_entity_poly.type
_entity_poly.pdbx_seq_one_letter_code
_entity_poly.pdbx_strand_id
1 'polypeptide(L)'
;MKMRYAVLALTALVGMSGAFAQCLITDFEGYTLGANGVVLFRQPSLSGSTSSFVIGDPCNFAGGVYNCSQISNDYALSGTQSLRVAWQFRTDANGNPFPNAWLRLTTFNTTSVPNPAITFAHRVRVRLYVPSYTPDFYLTLGVRETGTTAACAGNGGTSGGIEWIGATSAQGNNAPVGKLVNQKDQWVTVKFDASCDPIRAFAGGSANGQIDGSTGTIEHLAFTPTDSANLGPYIVYIDDVETYVPTPGDVDDNGCVDDADLLQVLFAFGATGQNDADVNGDQIVDDADLLIVLFNFGAGC
;
A
#
# COMPACT_ATOMS: atom_id res chain seq x y z
N MET A 1 57.75 43.92 -16.42
CA MET A 1 57.46 42.60 -15.80
C MET A 1 55.99 42.63 -15.37
N LYS A 2 55.09 42.07 -16.21
CA LYS A 2 53.63 42.11 -15.93
C LYS A 2 53.24 40.73 -15.41
N MET A 3 52.88 40.71 -14.14
CA MET A 3 52.39 39.52 -13.43
C MET A 3 50.94 39.26 -13.85
N ARG A 4 50.67 38.13 -14.49
CA ARG A 4 49.34 37.67 -14.87
C ARG A 4 48.84 36.76 -13.72
N TYR A 5 47.80 37.20 -13.03
CA TYR A 5 47.06 36.35 -12.08
C TYR A 5 46.10 35.44 -12.89
N ALA A 6 46.31 34.14 -12.79
CA ALA A 6 45.36 33.13 -13.28
C ALA A 6 44.32 32.94 -12.21
N VAL A 7 43.08 33.31 -12.52
CA VAL A 7 41.91 33.00 -11.67
C VAL A 7 41.51 31.55 -12.02
N LEU A 8 41.74 30.64 -11.09
CA LEU A 8 41.18 29.28 -11.16
C LEU A 8 39.70 29.39 -10.78
N ALA A 9 38.83 29.26 -11.75
CA ALA A 9 37.40 29.05 -11.47
C ALA A 9 37.20 27.59 -11.00
N LEU A 10 36.98 27.45 -9.72
CA LEU A 10 36.54 26.17 -9.12
C LEU A 10 35.04 25.98 -9.44
N THR A 11 34.73 25.27 -10.51
CA THR A 11 33.39 24.81 -10.79
C THR A 11 33.05 23.72 -9.78
N ALA A 12 32.29 24.09 -8.75
CA ALA A 12 31.64 23.12 -7.87
C ALA A 12 30.63 22.36 -8.73
N LEU A 13 30.95 21.11 -9.05
CA LEU A 13 29.99 20.15 -9.56
C LEU A 13 29.04 19.83 -8.42
N VAL A 14 27.92 20.55 -8.34
CA VAL A 14 26.78 20.15 -7.52
C VAL A 14 26.26 18.89 -8.18
N GLY A 15 26.65 17.73 -7.67
CA GLY A 15 26.04 16.48 -8.00
C GLY A 15 24.56 16.55 -7.59
N MET A 16 23.68 16.76 -8.56
CA MET A 16 22.28 16.46 -8.40
C MET A 16 22.19 14.94 -8.21
N SER A 17 22.30 14.48 -6.97
CA SER A 17 21.72 13.21 -6.58
C SER A 17 20.21 13.38 -6.79
N GLY A 18 19.71 12.92 -7.93
CA GLY A 18 18.28 12.82 -8.18
C GLY A 18 17.72 11.88 -7.13
N ALA A 19 17.24 12.42 -6.04
CA ALA A 19 16.41 11.69 -5.12
C ALA A 19 15.13 11.35 -5.90
N PHE A 20 14.97 10.09 -6.25
CA PHE A 20 13.67 9.52 -6.59
C PHE A 20 12.88 9.40 -5.27
N ALA A 21 12.53 10.54 -4.70
CA ALA A 21 11.96 10.59 -3.37
C ALA A 21 10.54 10.00 -3.33
N GLN A 22 9.83 10.04 -4.44
CA GLN A 22 8.43 9.62 -4.51
C GLN A 22 8.13 9.09 -5.91
N CYS A 23 7.31 8.02 -5.98
CA CYS A 23 6.83 7.45 -7.23
C CYS A 23 5.32 7.21 -7.13
N LEU A 24 4.55 8.02 -7.82
CA LEU A 24 3.11 7.81 -7.95
C LEU A 24 2.86 6.58 -8.83
N ILE A 25 2.29 5.55 -8.24
CA ILE A 25 1.90 4.32 -8.93
C ILE A 25 0.59 4.56 -9.70
N THR A 26 -0.38 5.17 -9.03
CA THR A 26 -1.65 5.60 -9.64
C THR A 26 -2.40 6.56 -8.73
N ASP A 27 -3.01 7.58 -9.34
CA ASP A 27 -4.04 8.46 -8.80
C ASP A 27 -5.39 8.25 -9.50
N PHE A 28 -5.45 7.26 -10.38
CA PHE A 28 -6.59 6.91 -11.22
C PHE A 28 -7.08 8.01 -12.18
N GLU A 29 -6.46 9.17 -12.24
CA GLU A 29 -6.84 10.27 -13.13
C GLU A 29 -6.64 9.94 -14.63
N GLY A 30 -5.75 8.98 -14.92
CA GLY A 30 -5.52 8.51 -16.30
C GLY A 30 -6.62 7.63 -16.88
N TYR A 31 -7.65 7.27 -16.09
CA TYR A 31 -8.76 6.42 -16.54
C TYR A 31 -10.01 7.23 -16.85
N THR A 32 -10.90 6.65 -17.67
CA THR A 32 -12.21 7.25 -17.93
C THR A 32 -13.15 7.03 -16.75
N LEU A 33 -13.87 8.05 -16.35
CA LEU A 33 -14.90 7.95 -15.30
C LEU A 33 -15.91 6.84 -15.65
N GLY A 34 -16.19 5.99 -14.67
CA GLY A 34 -17.03 4.80 -14.82
C GLY A 34 -16.31 3.59 -15.42
N ALA A 35 -15.03 3.68 -15.77
CA ALA A 35 -14.27 2.52 -16.22
C ALA A 35 -14.23 1.44 -15.13
N ASN A 36 -14.52 0.19 -15.50
CA ASN A 36 -14.66 -0.94 -14.58
C ASN A 36 -13.98 -2.23 -15.07
N GLY A 37 -13.23 -2.13 -16.12
CA GLY A 37 -12.58 -3.29 -16.75
C GLY A 37 -11.07 -3.33 -16.46
N VAL A 38 -10.31 -2.80 -17.40
CA VAL A 38 -8.86 -2.82 -17.36
C VAL A 38 -8.36 -1.58 -16.64
N VAL A 39 -8.31 -1.67 -15.32
CA VAL A 39 -7.73 -0.64 -14.44
C VAL A 39 -6.69 -1.31 -13.53
N LEU A 40 -5.77 -0.52 -13.02
CA LEU A 40 -4.86 -1.01 -11.98
C LEU A 40 -5.69 -1.41 -10.74
N PHE A 41 -5.34 -2.48 -10.07
CA PHE A 41 -6.15 -3.08 -9.00
C PHE A 41 -7.58 -3.40 -9.47
N ARG A 42 -7.69 -4.28 -10.44
CA ARG A 42 -8.94 -4.63 -11.10
C ARG A 42 -10.07 -4.93 -10.14
N GLN A 43 -11.28 -4.65 -10.58
CA GLN A 43 -12.50 -4.98 -9.85
C GLN A 43 -12.55 -6.46 -9.40
N PRO A 44 -13.28 -6.77 -8.33
CA PRO A 44 -13.31 -8.12 -7.73
C PRO A 44 -13.59 -9.25 -8.69
N SER A 45 -14.54 -9.10 -9.61
CA SER A 45 -14.89 -10.11 -10.60
C SER A 45 -13.75 -10.46 -11.58
N LEU A 46 -12.78 -9.56 -11.75
CA LEU A 46 -11.61 -9.73 -12.62
C LEU A 46 -10.33 -10.04 -11.84
N SER A 47 -10.38 -10.02 -10.51
CA SER A 47 -9.18 -10.16 -9.66
C SER A 47 -8.73 -11.61 -9.45
N GLY A 48 -9.39 -12.57 -10.04
CA GLY A 48 -8.91 -13.97 -10.09
C GLY A 48 -9.24 -14.78 -8.84
N SER A 49 -8.27 -15.43 -8.23
CA SER A 49 -8.43 -16.60 -7.37
C SER A 49 -9.29 -16.44 -6.10
N THR A 50 -9.60 -15.24 -5.66
CA THR A 50 -10.36 -14.99 -4.43
C THR A 50 -11.79 -14.56 -4.66
N SER A 51 -12.17 -14.30 -5.89
CA SER A 51 -13.54 -13.96 -6.27
C SER A 51 -14.55 -15.06 -5.93
N SER A 52 -14.10 -16.30 -5.70
CA SER A 52 -14.98 -17.39 -5.28
C SER A 52 -15.64 -17.18 -3.93
N PHE A 53 -15.11 -16.30 -3.08
CA PHE A 53 -15.70 -15.93 -1.80
C PHE A 53 -16.58 -14.68 -1.87
N VAL A 54 -16.63 -14.04 -3.02
CA VAL A 54 -17.45 -12.85 -3.26
C VAL A 54 -18.76 -13.27 -3.91
N ILE A 55 -19.88 -12.66 -3.51
CA ILE A 55 -21.19 -12.92 -4.14
C ILE A 55 -21.15 -12.39 -5.57
N GLY A 56 -21.13 -13.30 -6.53
CA GLY A 56 -21.29 -13.03 -7.95
C GLY A 56 -20.37 -11.92 -8.48
N ASP A 57 -20.72 -11.35 -9.60
CA ASP A 57 -20.17 -10.09 -10.07
C ASP A 57 -20.75 -8.96 -9.20
N PRO A 58 -19.92 -8.12 -8.52
CA PRO A 58 -20.40 -6.99 -7.74
C PRO A 58 -21.29 -6.01 -8.53
N CYS A 59 -21.24 -6.07 -9.86
CA CYS A 59 -22.09 -5.31 -10.73
C CYS A 59 -23.54 -5.80 -10.78
N ASN A 60 -23.80 -7.04 -10.42
CA ASN A 60 -25.08 -7.69 -10.57
C ASN A 60 -25.86 -7.87 -9.26
N PHE A 61 -25.55 -7.09 -8.23
CA PHE A 61 -26.35 -7.12 -7.01
C PHE A 61 -27.76 -6.59 -7.29
N ALA A 62 -28.73 -7.48 -7.15
CA ALA A 62 -30.13 -7.10 -7.15
C ALA A 62 -30.42 -6.16 -5.98
N GLY A 63 -30.82 -4.93 -6.27
CA GLY A 63 -31.13 -3.94 -5.24
C GLY A 63 -30.28 -2.66 -5.26
N GLY A 64 -29.29 -2.56 -6.11
CA GLY A 64 -28.71 -1.32 -6.57
C GLY A 64 -27.82 -0.51 -5.61
N VAL A 65 -27.46 -1.03 -4.43
CA VAL A 65 -26.61 -0.29 -3.49
C VAL A 65 -25.12 -0.58 -3.74
N TYR A 66 -24.80 -1.69 -4.38
CA TYR A 66 -23.43 -2.15 -4.60
C TYR A 66 -23.11 -2.20 -6.07
N ASN A 67 -22.81 -1.06 -6.63
CA ASN A 67 -22.33 -1.00 -8.01
C ASN A 67 -20.96 -1.65 -8.10
N CYS A 68 -20.61 -2.08 -9.30
CA CYS A 68 -19.27 -2.54 -9.64
C CYS A 68 -18.18 -1.68 -9.06
N SER A 69 -17.02 -2.28 -8.83
CA SER A 69 -15.78 -1.52 -8.71
C SER A 69 -15.52 -0.77 -10.01
N GLN A 70 -15.35 0.53 -9.93
CA GLN A 70 -15.19 1.40 -11.09
C GLN A 70 -14.50 2.70 -10.70
N ILE A 71 -13.96 3.39 -11.68
CA ILE A 71 -13.48 4.76 -11.48
C ILE A 71 -14.70 5.64 -11.16
N SER A 72 -14.62 6.33 -10.04
CA SER A 72 -15.71 7.14 -9.47
C SER A 72 -15.20 8.53 -9.09
N ASN A 73 -16.11 9.50 -9.12
CA ASN A 73 -15.89 10.86 -8.62
C ASN A 73 -16.67 11.15 -7.33
N ASP A 74 -17.16 10.12 -6.64
CA ASP A 74 -17.87 10.29 -5.37
C ASP A 74 -16.95 10.81 -4.28
N TYR A 75 -15.73 10.30 -4.24
CA TYR A 75 -14.65 10.71 -3.33
C TYR A 75 -13.32 10.66 -4.08
N ALA A 76 -12.53 11.70 -3.97
CA ALA A 76 -11.16 11.79 -4.47
C ALA A 76 -10.29 12.48 -3.42
N LEU A 77 -9.07 12.01 -3.22
CA LEU A 77 -8.09 12.66 -2.37
C LEU A 77 -7.32 13.70 -3.16
N SER A 78 -6.81 13.29 -4.31
CA SER A 78 -6.18 14.18 -5.28
C SER A 78 -7.02 14.19 -6.56
N GLY A 79 -6.83 15.22 -7.39
CA GLY A 79 -7.56 15.31 -8.66
C GLY A 79 -9.08 15.32 -8.52
N THR A 80 -9.76 14.45 -9.25
CA THR A 80 -11.22 14.44 -9.38
C THR A 80 -11.87 13.07 -9.27
N GLN A 81 -11.09 12.00 -9.22
CA GLN A 81 -11.60 10.64 -9.24
C GLN A 81 -10.71 9.67 -8.46
N SER A 82 -11.26 8.52 -8.11
CA SER A 82 -10.58 7.43 -7.41
C SER A 82 -11.12 6.08 -7.88
N LEU A 83 -10.52 4.99 -7.46
CA LEU A 83 -11.06 3.65 -7.68
C LEU A 83 -12.04 3.28 -6.55
N ARG A 84 -13.32 3.27 -6.86
CA ARG A 84 -14.34 2.70 -5.99
C ARG A 84 -14.31 1.18 -6.10
N VAL A 85 -14.15 0.49 -4.98
CA VAL A 85 -14.20 -0.98 -4.88
C VAL A 85 -15.40 -1.38 -4.04
N ALA A 86 -16.28 -2.19 -4.59
CA ALA A 86 -17.48 -2.67 -3.91
C ALA A 86 -17.53 -4.21 -3.97
N TRP A 87 -17.74 -4.85 -2.81
CA TRP A 87 -17.89 -6.31 -2.75
C TRP A 87 -18.72 -6.75 -1.55
N GLN A 88 -19.10 -8.01 -1.56
CA GLN A 88 -19.75 -8.68 -0.45
C GLN A 88 -19.26 -10.13 -0.41
N PHE A 89 -19.05 -10.67 0.78
CA PHE A 89 -18.73 -12.08 0.94
C PHE A 89 -19.99 -12.95 0.91
N ARG A 90 -19.83 -14.15 0.35
CA ARG A 90 -20.93 -15.10 0.27
C ARG A 90 -20.93 -16.07 1.46
N THR A 91 -22.06 -16.73 1.62
CA THR A 91 -22.21 -17.86 2.54
C THR A 91 -22.08 -19.20 1.77
N ASP A 92 -21.89 -20.26 2.54
CA ASP A 92 -22.04 -21.64 2.05
C ASP A 92 -23.53 -21.98 1.73
N ALA A 93 -23.76 -23.20 1.29
CA ALA A 93 -25.11 -23.66 0.95
C ALA A 93 -26.09 -23.71 2.16
N ASN A 94 -25.57 -23.67 3.38
CA ASN A 94 -26.35 -23.65 4.62
C ASN A 94 -26.54 -22.23 5.19
N GLY A 95 -26.05 -21.22 4.50
CA GLY A 95 -26.12 -19.82 4.94
C GLY A 95 -25.01 -19.41 5.91
N ASN A 96 -24.00 -20.25 6.15
CA ASN A 96 -22.89 -19.90 7.05
C ASN A 96 -21.82 -19.10 6.32
N PRO A 97 -21.22 -18.07 6.97
CA PRO A 97 -20.07 -17.38 6.43
C PRO A 97 -18.89 -18.32 6.21
N PHE A 98 -18.12 -18.07 5.15
CA PHE A 98 -16.82 -18.71 4.98
C PHE A 98 -15.81 -18.10 5.96
N PRO A 99 -15.23 -18.90 6.89
CA PRO A 99 -14.38 -18.36 7.95
C PRO A 99 -13.08 -17.71 7.46
N ASN A 100 -12.69 -17.98 6.22
CA ASN A 100 -11.46 -17.49 5.62
C ASN A 100 -11.74 -16.76 4.30
N ALA A 101 -12.88 -16.06 4.23
CA ALA A 101 -13.20 -15.25 3.07
C ALA A 101 -12.31 -14.01 3.03
N TRP A 102 -11.87 -13.63 1.85
CA TRP A 102 -11.09 -12.44 1.58
C TRP A 102 -11.21 -12.02 0.11
N LEU A 103 -10.98 -10.76 -0.15
CA LEU A 103 -10.89 -10.23 -1.51
C LEU A 103 -9.44 -9.92 -1.84
N ARG A 104 -9.02 -10.25 -3.04
CA ARG A 104 -7.72 -9.87 -3.59
C ARG A 104 -7.93 -9.12 -4.90
N LEU A 105 -7.57 -7.86 -4.91
CA LEU A 105 -7.38 -7.12 -6.14
C LEU A 105 -6.00 -7.41 -6.70
N THR A 106 -5.85 -7.45 -8.01
CA THR A 106 -4.57 -7.74 -8.66
C THR A 106 -4.23 -6.72 -9.74
N THR A 107 -2.98 -6.36 -9.81
CA THR A 107 -2.42 -5.62 -10.94
C THR A 107 -2.05 -6.56 -12.08
N PHE A 108 -1.88 -7.86 -11.79
CA PHE A 108 -1.43 -8.84 -12.76
C PHE A 108 -2.26 -8.78 -14.05
N ASN A 109 -1.58 -8.39 -15.11
CA ASN A 109 -2.13 -8.39 -16.45
C ASN A 109 -1.03 -8.68 -17.45
N THR A 110 -1.44 -9.12 -18.63
CA THR A 110 -0.50 -9.56 -19.63
C THR A 110 0.11 -8.41 -20.41
N THR A 111 -0.62 -7.35 -20.73
CA THR A 111 -0.12 -6.31 -21.64
C THR A 111 -0.70 -4.91 -21.44
N SER A 112 -1.92 -4.78 -20.92
CA SER A 112 -2.66 -3.51 -20.94
C SER A 112 -2.46 -2.67 -19.68
N VAL A 113 -2.12 -3.32 -18.57
CA VAL A 113 -1.85 -2.68 -17.28
C VAL A 113 -0.56 -3.28 -16.74
N PRO A 114 0.45 -2.48 -16.45
CA PRO A 114 1.72 -3.00 -15.93
C PRO A 114 1.55 -3.54 -14.51
N ASN A 115 2.41 -4.48 -14.12
CA ASN A 115 2.68 -4.75 -12.71
C ASN A 115 3.68 -3.67 -12.26
N PRO A 116 3.28 -2.71 -11.40
CA PRO A 116 4.12 -1.56 -11.13
C PRO A 116 5.40 -1.95 -10.42
N ALA A 117 6.52 -1.58 -11.02
CA ALA A 117 7.84 -1.84 -10.43
C ALA A 117 8.06 -0.98 -9.20
N ILE A 118 8.66 -1.59 -8.17
CA ILE A 118 9.03 -0.92 -6.92
C ILE A 118 10.42 -1.34 -6.48
N THR A 119 11.01 -0.51 -5.62
CA THR A 119 12.23 -0.82 -4.86
C THR A 119 11.83 -1.09 -3.41
N PHE A 120 12.26 -2.21 -2.84
CA PHE A 120 11.90 -2.60 -1.47
C PHE A 120 12.56 -1.75 -0.37
N ALA A 121 13.51 -0.89 -0.74
CA ALA A 121 14.01 0.16 0.13
C ALA A 121 13.05 1.35 0.32
N HIS A 122 11.99 1.41 -0.48
CA HIS A 122 10.95 2.43 -0.38
C HIS A 122 9.74 1.85 0.34
N ARG A 123 9.06 2.68 1.11
CA ARG A 123 7.72 2.38 1.64
C ARG A 123 6.69 2.50 0.53
N VAL A 124 5.59 1.76 0.68
CA VAL A 124 4.38 1.91 -0.13
C VAL A 124 3.29 2.49 0.76
N ARG A 125 2.60 3.51 0.28
CA ARG A 125 1.38 3.99 0.94
C ARG A 125 0.20 3.90 0.00
N VAL A 126 -0.94 3.51 0.58
CA VAL A 126 -2.23 3.38 -0.07
C VAL A 126 -3.22 4.25 0.67
N ARG A 127 -3.87 5.15 -0.01
CA ARG A 127 -4.90 6.00 0.59
C ARG A 127 -6.28 5.45 0.34
N LEU A 128 -7.05 5.35 1.43
CA LEU A 128 -8.39 4.78 1.41
C LEU A 128 -9.38 5.76 2.04
N TYR A 129 -10.52 5.98 1.39
CA TYR A 129 -11.71 6.51 2.04
C TYR A 129 -12.66 5.35 2.33
N VAL A 130 -13.07 5.22 3.58
CA VAL A 130 -13.92 4.11 4.05
C VAL A 130 -15.19 4.69 4.64
N PRO A 131 -16.34 4.58 3.95
CA PRO A 131 -17.61 5.04 4.46
C PRO A 131 -18.00 4.33 5.78
N SER A 132 -18.73 5.02 6.65
CA SER A 132 -19.12 4.53 7.99
C SER A 132 -19.91 3.24 7.99
N TYR A 133 -20.63 2.94 6.93
CA TYR A 133 -21.39 1.69 6.78
C TYR A 133 -20.53 0.48 6.36
N THR A 134 -19.29 0.69 5.93
CA THR A 134 -18.37 -0.40 5.60
C THR A 134 -17.82 -1.02 6.87
N PRO A 135 -17.92 -2.35 7.07
CA PRO A 135 -17.32 -3.01 8.22
C PRO A 135 -15.79 -2.84 8.27
N ASP A 136 -15.21 -3.05 9.44
CA ASP A 136 -13.76 -3.06 9.60
C ASP A 136 -13.13 -4.23 8.85
N PHE A 137 -11.94 -4.01 8.34
CA PHE A 137 -11.19 -5.02 7.60
C PHE A 137 -9.67 -4.86 7.81
N TYR A 138 -8.94 -5.89 7.46
CA TYR A 138 -7.49 -5.84 7.35
C TYR A 138 -7.09 -5.58 5.91
N LEU A 139 -6.12 -4.68 5.69
CA LEU A 139 -5.48 -4.45 4.41
C LEU A 139 -4.07 -5.02 4.42
N THR A 140 -3.69 -5.69 3.34
CA THR A 140 -2.37 -6.26 3.15
C THR A 140 -1.88 -5.99 1.73
N LEU A 141 -0.58 -5.72 1.60
CA LEU A 141 0.07 -5.50 0.31
C LEU A 141 0.75 -6.79 -0.16
N GLY A 142 0.43 -7.24 -1.35
CA GLY A 142 1.12 -8.33 -2.03
C GLY A 142 2.16 -7.80 -3.00
N VAL A 143 3.41 -8.20 -2.82
CA VAL A 143 4.50 -7.85 -3.72
C VAL A 143 5.09 -9.10 -4.34
N ARG A 144 5.57 -8.98 -5.57
CA ARG A 144 6.29 -10.07 -6.25
C ARG A 144 7.75 -9.70 -6.38
N GLU A 145 8.62 -10.61 -6.01
CA GLU A 145 10.07 -10.45 -6.08
C GLU A 145 10.58 -10.79 -7.48
N THR A 146 10.38 -9.89 -8.42
CA THR A 146 10.76 -10.13 -9.82
C THR A 146 12.24 -9.91 -10.08
N GLY A 147 12.93 -9.13 -9.24
CA GLY A 147 14.30 -8.68 -9.48
C GLY A 147 14.43 -7.71 -10.66
N THR A 148 13.32 -7.29 -11.25
CA THR A 148 13.33 -6.41 -12.43
C THR A 148 13.47 -4.96 -12.01
N THR A 149 14.38 -4.24 -12.63
CA THR A 149 14.49 -2.79 -12.52
C THR A 149 13.72 -2.14 -13.65
N ALA A 150 12.77 -1.29 -13.30
CA ALA A 150 12.03 -0.49 -14.27
C ALA A 150 11.85 0.94 -13.73
N ALA A 151 11.45 1.87 -14.61
CA ALA A 151 11.09 3.22 -14.20
C ALA A 151 9.87 3.18 -13.25
N CYS A 152 9.66 4.25 -12.50
CA CYS A 152 8.48 4.45 -11.67
C CYS A 152 7.19 4.00 -12.38
N ALA A 153 6.40 3.16 -11.73
CA ALA A 153 5.17 2.57 -12.26
C ALA A 153 5.33 1.79 -13.58
N GLY A 154 6.55 1.58 -14.07
CA GLY A 154 6.82 0.75 -15.24
C GLY A 154 6.53 -0.72 -14.98
N ASN A 155 6.45 -1.53 -16.04
CA ASN A 155 6.17 -2.96 -15.89
C ASN A 155 7.39 -3.70 -15.32
N GLY A 156 7.27 -4.21 -14.11
CA GLY A 156 8.30 -4.97 -13.41
C GLY A 156 8.24 -6.48 -13.64
N GLY A 157 7.33 -6.96 -14.50
CA GLY A 157 7.25 -8.39 -14.85
C GLY A 157 6.40 -9.23 -13.93
N THR A 158 6.50 -10.57 -14.10
CA THR A 158 5.60 -11.56 -13.46
C THR A 158 6.33 -12.79 -12.94
N SER A 159 7.65 -12.76 -12.84
CA SER A 159 8.48 -13.85 -12.30
C SER A 159 8.67 -13.72 -10.79
N GLY A 160 9.03 -14.82 -10.11
CA GLY A 160 9.36 -14.80 -8.69
C GLY A 160 8.20 -15.14 -7.75
N GLY A 161 8.50 -15.21 -6.46
CA GLY A 161 7.55 -15.44 -5.38
C GLY A 161 6.71 -14.21 -5.07
N ILE A 162 5.57 -14.42 -4.42
CA ILE A 162 4.71 -13.35 -3.93
C ILE A 162 4.70 -13.41 -2.41
N GLU A 163 5.04 -12.30 -1.80
CA GLU A 163 5.04 -12.10 -0.37
C GLU A 163 3.94 -11.11 0.05
N TRP A 164 3.36 -11.34 1.23
CA TRP A 164 2.46 -10.39 1.89
C TRP A 164 3.27 -9.51 2.83
N ILE A 165 3.29 -8.20 2.58
CA ILE A 165 3.85 -7.20 3.51
C ILE A 165 2.72 -6.67 4.40
N GLY A 166 2.99 -6.55 5.70
CA GLY A 166 2.05 -6.14 6.72
C GLY A 166 1.16 -7.29 7.22
N ALA A 167 1.45 -8.55 6.87
CA ALA A 167 0.69 -9.71 7.31
C ALA A 167 1.30 -10.34 8.56
N THR A 168 0.58 -10.35 9.68
CA THR A 168 1.00 -11.03 10.92
C THR A 168 0.74 -12.53 10.87
N SER A 169 -0.27 -12.96 10.11
CA SER A 169 -0.61 -14.37 9.90
C SER A 169 -1.29 -14.55 8.56
N ALA A 170 -1.37 -15.81 8.10
CA ALA A 170 -2.27 -16.22 7.03
C ALA A 170 -3.23 -17.25 7.63
N GLN A 171 -4.53 -17.05 7.38
CA GLN A 171 -5.56 -18.01 7.73
C GLN A 171 -5.71 -19.06 6.62
N GLY A 172 -6.56 -20.05 6.82
CA GLY A 172 -6.88 -21.01 5.77
C GLY A 172 -7.26 -20.30 4.45
N ASN A 173 -7.01 -20.94 3.31
CA ASN A 173 -7.10 -20.32 1.99
C ASN A 173 -6.18 -19.07 1.80
N ASN A 174 -5.12 -18.98 2.58
CA ASN A 174 -4.12 -17.91 2.51
C ASN A 174 -4.67 -16.48 2.73
N ALA A 175 -5.80 -16.33 3.41
CA ALA A 175 -6.33 -15.02 3.79
C ALA A 175 -5.34 -14.31 4.74
N PRO A 176 -4.72 -13.20 4.35
CA PRO A 176 -3.75 -12.54 5.21
C PRO A 176 -4.46 -11.70 6.28
N VAL A 177 -3.94 -11.73 7.51
CA VAL A 177 -4.34 -10.81 8.57
C VAL A 177 -3.33 -9.67 8.59
N GLY A 178 -3.74 -8.55 8.06
CA GLY A 178 -2.89 -7.39 7.79
C GLY A 178 -3.09 -6.22 8.75
N LYS A 179 -2.93 -5.02 8.22
CA LYS A 179 -3.11 -3.77 8.96
C LYS A 179 -4.60 -3.47 9.12
N LEU A 180 -5.03 -3.17 10.33
CA LEU A 180 -6.44 -2.88 10.65
C LEU A 180 -6.85 -1.53 10.04
N VAL A 181 -7.95 -1.53 9.31
CA VAL A 181 -8.61 -0.33 8.79
C VAL A 181 -9.98 -0.21 9.44
N ASN A 182 -10.11 0.70 10.41
CA ASN A 182 -11.32 0.92 11.20
C ASN A 182 -11.72 2.40 11.30
N GLN A 183 -10.91 3.30 10.75
CA GLN A 183 -11.27 4.72 10.64
C GLN A 183 -12.25 4.92 9.50
N LYS A 184 -13.27 5.76 9.72
CA LYS A 184 -14.40 5.92 8.80
C LYS A 184 -14.62 7.39 8.45
N ASP A 185 -15.28 7.60 7.29
CA ASP A 185 -15.69 8.91 6.76
C ASP A 185 -14.55 9.93 6.64
N GLN A 186 -13.35 9.41 6.44
CA GLN A 186 -12.13 10.20 6.20
C GLN A 186 -11.15 9.41 5.33
N TRP A 187 -10.19 10.10 4.73
CA TRP A 187 -9.05 9.47 4.08
C TRP A 187 -8.09 8.91 5.13
N VAL A 188 -7.71 7.67 4.96
CA VAL A 188 -6.78 6.93 5.80
C VAL A 188 -5.58 6.55 4.96
N THR A 189 -4.39 6.79 5.46
CA THR A 189 -3.14 6.32 4.84
C THR A 189 -2.73 5.01 5.49
N VAL A 190 -2.61 3.95 4.69
CA VAL A 190 -2.05 2.68 5.13
C VAL A 190 -0.66 2.54 4.52
N LYS A 191 0.34 2.44 5.37
CA LYS A 191 1.76 2.39 4.99
C LYS A 191 2.24 0.94 5.05
N PHE A 192 3.12 0.56 4.14
CA PHE A 192 3.76 -0.75 4.09
C PHE A 192 5.26 -0.58 3.92
N ASP A 193 6.02 -1.22 4.79
CA ASP A 193 7.48 -1.16 4.81
C ASP A 193 8.05 -2.58 4.80
N ALA A 194 8.75 -2.94 3.74
CA ALA A 194 9.36 -4.26 3.60
C ALA A 194 10.49 -4.53 4.61
N SER A 195 11.02 -3.50 5.25
CA SER A 195 12.14 -3.61 6.20
C SER A 195 11.70 -3.90 7.64
N CYS A 196 10.48 -3.48 8.03
CA CYS A 196 10.01 -3.61 9.41
C CYS A 196 8.63 -4.28 9.55
N ASP A 197 7.78 -4.23 8.53
CA ASP A 197 6.48 -4.89 8.57
C ASP A 197 6.61 -6.43 8.58
N PRO A 198 5.72 -7.14 9.26
CA PRO A 198 5.65 -8.60 9.18
C PRO A 198 5.43 -9.08 7.75
N ILE A 199 6.17 -10.10 7.33
CA ILE A 199 6.09 -10.67 5.99
C ILE A 199 5.62 -12.12 6.07
N ARG A 200 4.78 -12.55 5.11
CA ARG A 200 4.29 -13.92 4.98
C ARG A 200 4.31 -14.38 3.53
N ALA A 201 4.77 -15.59 3.32
CA ALA A 201 4.71 -16.23 2.01
C ALA A 201 3.26 -16.37 1.52
N PHE A 202 3.03 -16.05 0.25
CA PHE A 202 1.73 -16.25 -0.37
C PHE A 202 1.77 -17.29 -1.49
N ALA A 203 2.52 -17.07 -2.56
CA ALA A 203 2.46 -17.92 -3.73
C ALA A 203 3.77 -17.88 -4.55
N GLY A 204 4.00 -18.96 -5.28
CA GLY A 204 5.21 -19.16 -6.08
C GLY A 204 6.26 -20.00 -5.35
N GLY A 205 7.12 -20.66 -6.11
CA GLY A 205 8.08 -21.62 -5.55
C GLY A 205 9.22 -20.99 -4.74
N SER A 206 9.41 -19.67 -4.86
CA SER A 206 10.43 -18.91 -4.10
C SER A 206 9.84 -18.10 -2.95
N ALA A 207 8.51 -18.10 -2.75
CA ALA A 207 7.92 -17.40 -1.63
C ALA A 207 8.28 -18.09 -0.30
N ASN A 208 8.86 -17.34 0.64
CA ASN A 208 9.42 -17.87 1.88
C ASN A 208 9.09 -17.06 3.14
N GLY A 209 8.35 -15.94 2.99
CA GLY A 209 8.00 -15.04 4.10
C GLY A 209 9.09 -14.02 4.42
N GLN A 210 9.97 -13.76 3.48
CA GLN A 210 11.03 -12.74 3.56
C GLN A 210 11.12 -12.02 2.21
N ILE A 211 11.70 -10.83 2.20
CA ILE A 211 12.10 -10.14 0.98
C ILE A 211 13.58 -10.42 0.74
N ASP A 212 13.87 -11.23 -0.25
CA ASP A 212 15.24 -11.66 -0.59
C ASP A 212 15.92 -10.73 -1.61
N GLY A 213 15.11 -9.95 -2.34
CA GLY A 213 15.58 -9.06 -3.40
C GLY A 213 15.54 -7.59 -3.05
N SER A 214 16.02 -6.74 -3.93
CA SER A 214 15.96 -5.28 -3.79
C SER A 214 14.86 -4.62 -4.61
N THR A 215 14.30 -5.33 -5.59
CA THR A 215 13.30 -4.82 -6.54
C THR A 215 12.23 -5.86 -6.83
N GLY A 216 11.03 -5.38 -7.09
CA GLY A 216 9.90 -6.22 -7.39
C GLY A 216 8.75 -5.43 -7.97
N THR A 217 7.53 -5.95 -7.79
CA THR A 217 6.31 -5.29 -8.26
C THR A 217 5.25 -5.28 -7.16
N ILE A 218 4.38 -4.26 -7.17
CA ILE A 218 3.10 -4.36 -6.50
C ILE A 218 2.22 -5.28 -7.34
N GLU A 219 1.64 -6.30 -6.71
CA GLU A 219 0.77 -7.22 -7.41
C GLU A 219 -0.63 -7.30 -6.82
N HIS A 220 -0.78 -7.19 -5.51
CA HIS A 220 -2.07 -7.35 -4.87
C HIS A 220 -2.36 -6.31 -3.79
N LEU A 221 -3.65 -6.01 -3.63
CA LEU A 221 -4.22 -5.51 -2.39
C LEU A 221 -5.21 -6.56 -1.88
N ALA A 222 -5.04 -7.01 -0.64
CA ALA A 222 -5.90 -8.01 -0.03
C ALA A 222 -6.73 -7.36 1.10
N PHE A 223 -8.03 -7.63 1.07
CA PHE A 223 -9.01 -7.16 2.04
C PHE A 223 -9.59 -8.36 2.77
N THR A 224 -9.32 -8.47 4.05
CA THR A 224 -9.79 -9.58 4.90
C THR A 224 -10.71 -9.01 5.97
N PRO A 225 -11.94 -9.51 6.15
CA PRO A 225 -12.83 -9.04 7.18
C PRO A 225 -12.23 -9.29 8.57
N THR A 226 -12.48 -8.38 9.53
CA THR A 226 -12.09 -8.60 10.93
C THR A 226 -12.93 -9.69 11.59
N ASP A 227 -14.17 -9.87 11.13
CA ASP A 227 -15.09 -10.92 11.54
C ASP A 227 -15.72 -11.55 10.29
N SER A 228 -15.62 -12.86 10.15
CA SER A 228 -16.20 -13.61 9.03
C SER A 228 -17.73 -13.53 8.97
N ALA A 229 -18.40 -13.20 10.08
CA ALA A 229 -19.84 -12.95 10.10
C ALA A 229 -20.23 -11.64 9.41
N ASN A 230 -19.31 -10.71 9.24
CA ASN A 230 -19.51 -9.48 8.50
C ASN A 230 -19.38 -9.72 6.99
N LEU A 231 -20.46 -10.12 6.38
CA LEU A 231 -20.51 -10.41 4.93
C LEU A 231 -20.42 -9.14 4.07
N GLY A 232 -20.61 -7.98 4.65
CA GLY A 232 -20.68 -6.71 3.95
C GLY A 232 -22.12 -6.19 3.79
N PRO A 233 -22.34 -5.19 2.94
CA PRO A 233 -21.46 -4.74 1.85
C PRO A 233 -20.20 -4.02 2.33
N TYR A 234 -19.14 -4.18 1.56
CA TYR A 234 -17.92 -3.40 1.69
C TYR A 234 -17.82 -2.43 0.51
N ILE A 235 -17.58 -1.18 0.79
CA ILE A 235 -17.28 -0.17 -0.21
C ILE A 235 -16.08 0.64 0.29
N VAL A 236 -15.05 0.74 -0.52
CA VAL A 236 -13.89 1.59 -0.25
C VAL A 236 -13.53 2.36 -1.52
N TYR A 237 -12.91 3.50 -1.35
CA TYR A 237 -12.33 4.28 -2.44
C TYR A 237 -10.83 4.27 -2.25
N ILE A 238 -10.09 3.92 -3.30
CA ILE A 238 -8.63 3.86 -3.29
C ILE A 238 -8.13 5.00 -4.14
N ASP A 239 -7.16 5.75 -3.61
CA ASP A 239 -6.51 6.84 -4.33
C ASP A 239 -5.04 6.92 -3.95
N ASP A 240 -4.24 7.65 -4.73
CA ASP A 240 -2.84 7.96 -4.45
C ASP A 240 -2.04 6.76 -3.90
N VAL A 241 -1.93 5.69 -4.71
CA VAL A 241 -1.01 4.60 -4.41
C VAL A 241 0.37 5.02 -4.87
N GLU A 242 1.31 5.07 -3.96
CA GLU A 242 2.64 5.58 -4.26
C GLU A 242 3.74 4.90 -3.45
N THR A 243 4.98 4.98 -3.95
CA THR A 243 6.17 4.64 -3.17
C THR A 243 6.93 5.90 -2.81
N TYR A 244 7.57 5.90 -1.65
CA TYR A 244 8.35 7.03 -1.18
C TYR A 244 9.53 6.56 -0.33
N VAL A 245 10.56 7.42 -0.26
CA VAL A 245 11.68 7.20 0.65
C VAL A 245 11.30 7.87 1.97
N PRO A 246 11.22 7.10 3.06
CA PRO A 246 10.93 7.70 4.36
C PRO A 246 12.07 8.65 4.75
N THR A 247 11.72 9.83 5.23
CA THR A 247 12.69 10.72 5.90
C THR A 247 12.92 10.16 7.29
N PRO A 248 14.16 9.84 7.69
CA PRO A 248 14.41 9.32 9.02
C PRO A 248 13.89 10.30 10.08
N GLY A 249 13.04 9.83 10.99
CA GLY A 249 12.45 10.65 12.04
C GLY A 249 11.12 11.32 11.69
N ASP A 250 10.69 11.29 10.44
CA ASP A 250 9.37 11.75 9.97
C ASP A 250 8.35 10.64 10.25
N VAL A 251 7.74 10.69 11.41
CA VAL A 251 6.85 9.63 11.93
C VAL A 251 5.47 9.69 11.27
N ASP A 252 4.99 10.88 10.99
CA ASP A 252 3.68 11.08 10.36
C ASP A 252 3.74 11.11 8.82
N ASP A 253 4.96 11.05 8.24
CA ASP A 253 5.23 11.09 6.80
C ASP A 253 4.66 12.36 6.13
N ASN A 254 4.67 13.51 6.84
CA ASN A 254 4.28 14.78 6.26
C ASN A 254 5.41 15.41 5.42
N GLY A 255 6.60 14.87 5.49
CA GLY A 255 7.81 15.29 4.78
C GLY A 255 8.70 16.23 5.60
N CYS A 256 8.33 16.54 6.83
CA CYS A 256 9.07 17.43 7.73
C CYS A 256 9.25 16.75 9.09
N VAL A 257 10.46 16.68 9.61
CA VAL A 257 10.71 16.19 10.97
C VAL A 257 10.60 17.33 11.94
N ASP A 258 9.50 17.37 12.69
CA ASP A 258 9.19 18.49 13.58
C ASP A 258 8.62 18.05 14.96
N ASP A 259 7.99 19.00 15.67
CA ASP A 259 7.42 18.77 16.99
C ASP A 259 6.32 17.68 16.98
N ALA A 260 5.62 17.49 15.85
CA ALA A 260 4.56 16.50 15.76
C ALA A 260 5.14 15.09 15.81
N ASP A 261 6.25 14.82 15.12
CA ASP A 261 6.95 13.54 15.14
C ASP A 261 7.50 13.22 16.54
N LEU A 262 8.15 14.23 17.14
CA LEU A 262 8.68 14.10 18.50
C LEU A 262 7.57 13.72 19.49
N LEU A 263 6.41 14.36 19.41
CA LEU A 263 5.28 14.08 20.27
C LEU A 263 4.71 12.69 20.01
N GLN A 264 4.68 12.20 18.76
CA GLN A 264 4.22 10.86 18.45
C GLN A 264 5.10 9.80 19.11
N VAL A 265 6.43 9.91 19.03
CA VAL A 265 7.34 9.01 19.74
C VAL A 265 7.14 9.08 21.24
N LEU A 266 7.02 10.28 21.82
CA LEU A 266 6.81 10.44 23.25
C LEU A 266 5.48 9.84 23.74
N PHE A 267 4.41 9.99 22.99
CA PHE A 267 3.11 9.41 23.35
C PHE A 267 3.06 7.88 23.18
N ALA A 268 3.84 7.34 22.26
CA ALA A 268 3.94 5.90 22.03
C ALA A 268 5.03 5.23 22.87
N PHE A 269 5.78 5.98 23.69
CA PHE A 269 6.96 5.48 24.40
C PHE A 269 6.65 4.26 25.27
N GLY A 270 7.40 3.19 25.10
CA GLY A 270 7.19 1.90 25.75
C GLY A 270 6.20 0.98 25.01
N ALA A 271 5.61 1.44 23.91
CA ALA A 271 4.80 0.56 23.07
C ALA A 271 5.66 -0.54 22.43
N THR A 272 5.06 -1.71 22.21
CA THR A 272 5.71 -2.85 21.57
C THR A 272 4.89 -3.36 20.40
N GLY A 273 5.54 -3.95 19.41
CA GLY A 273 4.92 -4.40 18.17
C GLY A 273 4.84 -3.29 17.13
N GLN A 274 3.96 -3.46 16.12
CA GLN A 274 3.85 -2.50 15.04
C GLN A 274 3.36 -1.12 15.53
N ASN A 275 4.20 -0.10 15.32
CA ASN A 275 3.91 1.27 15.68
C ASN A 275 4.66 2.22 14.73
N ASP A 276 4.01 3.24 14.21
CA ASP A 276 4.66 4.22 13.33
C ASP A 276 5.77 5.01 14.06
N ALA A 277 5.71 5.09 15.39
CA ALA A 277 6.72 5.72 16.21
C ALA A 277 7.96 4.84 16.50
N ASP A 278 7.92 3.56 16.14
CA ASP A 278 9.07 2.67 16.07
C ASP A 278 9.84 2.98 14.78
N VAL A 279 10.69 3.99 14.86
CA VAL A 279 11.37 4.58 13.69
C VAL A 279 12.54 3.71 13.24
N ASN A 280 13.13 2.97 14.17
CA ASN A 280 14.26 2.07 13.90
C ASN A 280 13.81 0.67 13.46
N GLY A 281 12.52 0.30 13.66
CA GLY A 281 11.94 -0.97 13.24
C GLY A 281 12.27 -2.15 14.14
N ASP A 282 12.68 -1.94 15.40
CA ASP A 282 13.04 -3.00 16.34
C ASP A 282 11.85 -3.54 17.17
N GLN A 283 10.65 -3.01 16.91
CA GLN A 283 9.37 -3.35 17.54
C GLN A 283 9.22 -2.85 18.99
N ILE A 284 10.02 -1.89 19.39
CA ILE A 284 9.93 -1.23 20.70
C ILE A 284 10.08 0.27 20.46
N VAL A 285 9.11 1.07 20.92
CA VAL A 285 9.26 2.53 20.89
C VAL A 285 10.02 2.97 22.14
N ASP A 286 11.27 3.40 21.99
CA ASP A 286 12.13 3.78 23.10
C ASP A 286 13.03 5.01 22.81
N ASP A 287 14.07 5.18 23.58
CA ASP A 287 15.00 6.29 23.43
C ASP A 287 15.82 6.26 22.13
N ALA A 288 15.97 5.09 21.48
CA ALA A 288 16.63 5.01 20.18
C ALA A 288 15.78 5.71 19.10
N ASP A 289 14.45 5.51 19.10
CA ASP A 289 13.54 6.18 18.18
C ASP A 289 13.51 7.68 18.41
N LEU A 290 13.40 8.06 19.68
CA LEU A 290 13.44 9.46 20.07
C LEU A 290 14.72 10.17 19.58
N LEU A 291 15.85 9.51 19.68
CA LEU A 291 17.12 10.04 19.18
C LEU A 291 17.14 10.19 17.67
N ILE A 292 16.53 9.26 16.91
CA ILE A 292 16.42 9.39 15.46
C ILE A 292 15.64 10.65 15.09
N VAL A 293 14.49 10.89 15.73
CA VAL A 293 13.72 12.13 15.50
C VAL A 293 14.55 13.37 15.83
N LEU A 294 15.19 13.40 17.01
CA LEU A 294 15.98 14.53 17.45
C LEU A 294 17.18 14.82 16.54
N PHE A 295 17.87 13.80 16.04
CA PHE A 295 19.01 13.98 15.14
C PHE A 295 18.62 14.46 13.75
N ASN A 296 17.39 14.20 13.34
CA ASN A 296 16.87 14.62 12.02
C ASN A 296 15.92 15.80 12.10
N PHE A 297 15.77 16.42 13.28
CA PHE A 297 14.87 17.55 13.50
C PHE A 297 15.13 18.70 12.52
N GLY A 298 14.08 19.15 11.82
CA GLY A 298 14.16 20.13 10.75
C GLY A 298 14.49 19.54 9.37
N ALA A 299 14.70 18.24 9.26
CA ALA A 299 14.90 17.61 7.95
C ALA A 299 13.60 17.62 7.14
N GLY A 300 13.71 17.98 5.86
CA GLY A 300 12.56 17.99 4.94
C GLY A 300 11.64 19.21 5.09
N CYS A 301 11.84 20.04 6.10
CA CYS A 301 11.05 21.27 6.33
C CYS A 301 11.50 22.47 5.44
#